data_7f3bafcd3a205e2ff01f50b944cfcf13
#
_entry.id   7f3bafcd3a205e2ff01f50b944cfcf13
#
_cell.length_a   1.000
_cell.length_b   1.000
_cell.length_c   1.000
_cell.angle_alpha   90.00
_cell.angle_beta   90.00
_cell.angle_gamma   90.00
#
_symmetry.space_group_name_H-M   'P 1'
#
loop_
_entity.id
_entity.type
_entity.pdbx_description
1 polymer ?
#
loop_
_entity_poly.entity_id
_entity_poly.type
_entity_poly.pdbx_seq_one_letter_code
_entity_poly.pdbx_strand_id
1 'polypeptide(L)'
;MEEALRAMLRAVPAVSGLVATRVDWGIAPQGQVLPCLTLTVVSDAPVDHSLDGPGLSQARVQVDCWAATYAQAKALSRAVRTALDAWQGGVIAGAFLASARDLPDDDGVTEIHRVTMDFIINYHFG
;
A
#
# COMPACT_ATOMS: atom_id res chain seq x y z
N MET A 1 -10.03 -7.34 -3.04
CA MET A 1 -8.89 -6.47 -3.38
C MET A 1 -7.90 -6.38 -2.22
N GLU A 2 -8.36 -6.12 -1.00
CA GLU A 2 -7.50 -5.90 0.16
C GLU A 2 -6.60 -7.10 0.47
N GLU A 3 -7.15 -8.30 0.45
CA GLU A 3 -6.37 -9.52 0.72
C GLU A 3 -5.32 -9.78 -0.35
N ALA A 4 -5.68 -9.53 -1.62
CA ALA A 4 -4.77 -9.73 -2.75
C ALA A 4 -3.60 -8.74 -2.68
N LEU A 5 -3.87 -7.49 -2.33
CA LEU A 5 -2.84 -6.46 -2.21
C LEU A 5 -1.87 -6.78 -1.07
N ARG A 6 -2.42 -7.13 0.10
CA ARG A 6 -1.60 -7.50 1.26
C ARG A 6 -0.74 -8.72 0.98
N ALA A 7 -1.34 -9.75 0.38
CA ALA A 7 -0.62 -10.99 0.06
C ALA A 7 0.52 -10.73 -0.93
N MET A 8 0.27 -9.89 -1.94
CA MET A 8 1.29 -9.53 -2.92
C MET A 8 2.46 -8.82 -2.27
N LEU A 9 2.19 -7.83 -1.41
CA LEU A 9 3.24 -7.08 -0.73
C LEU A 9 4.06 -7.98 0.21
N ARG A 10 3.43 -8.94 0.86
CA ARG A 10 4.14 -9.90 1.71
C ARG A 10 4.95 -10.92 0.92
N ALA A 11 4.60 -11.15 -0.34
CA ALA A 11 5.26 -12.14 -1.19
C ALA A 11 6.46 -11.58 -1.95
N VAL A 12 6.54 -10.26 -2.16
CA VAL A 12 7.64 -9.64 -2.90
C VAL A 12 8.88 -9.58 -2.02
N PRO A 13 10.00 -10.25 -2.38
CA PRO A 13 11.19 -10.31 -1.53
C PRO A 13 11.78 -8.93 -1.18
N ALA A 14 11.73 -7.97 -2.11
CA ALA A 14 12.25 -6.63 -1.87
C ALA A 14 11.47 -5.89 -0.78
N VAL A 15 10.19 -6.18 -0.63
CA VAL A 15 9.34 -5.59 0.42
C VAL A 15 9.41 -6.43 1.70
N SER A 16 9.23 -7.76 1.58
CA SER A 16 9.22 -8.65 2.75
C SER A 16 10.58 -8.72 3.44
N GLY A 17 11.65 -8.48 2.71
CA GLY A 17 12.99 -8.39 3.30
C GLY A 17 13.15 -7.19 4.24
N LEU A 18 12.30 -6.17 4.11
CA LEU A 18 12.33 -4.98 4.95
C LEU A 18 11.29 -5.05 6.07
N VAL A 19 10.06 -5.48 5.76
CA VAL A 19 8.95 -5.42 6.72
C VAL A 19 8.50 -6.79 7.22
N ALA A 20 9.04 -7.89 6.68
CA ALA A 20 8.59 -9.26 6.97
C ALA A 20 7.08 -9.37 6.71
N THR A 21 6.28 -9.65 7.73
CA THR A 21 4.82 -9.73 7.59
C THR A 21 4.10 -8.47 8.08
N ARG A 22 4.84 -7.42 8.41
CA ARG A 22 4.27 -6.19 9.00
C ARG A 22 3.63 -5.30 7.94
N VAL A 23 2.56 -5.81 7.35
CA VAL A 23 1.70 -5.12 6.38
C VAL A 23 0.28 -5.22 6.90
N ASP A 24 -0.30 -4.11 7.33
CA ASP A 24 -1.60 -4.09 7.99
C ASP A 24 -2.53 -3.07 7.35
N TRP A 25 -3.82 -3.42 7.28
CA TRP A 25 -4.86 -2.51 6.86
C TRP A 25 -5.31 -1.67 8.05
N GLY A 26 -5.50 -0.37 7.80
CA GLY A 26 -5.93 0.57 8.81
C GLY A 26 -4.79 1.01 9.69
N ILE A 27 -4.87 0.73 10.98
CA ILE A 27 -3.89 1.17 11.98
C ILE A 27 -2.95 0.01 12.31
N ALA A 28 -1.64 0.28 12.34
CA ALA A 28 -0.67 -0.72 12.78
C ALA A 28 -0.93 -1.11 14.23
N PRO A 29 -0.72 -2.39 14.60
CA PRO A 29 -0.84 -2.79 16.00
C PRO A 29 0.08 -1.97 16.90
N GLN A 30 -0.37 -1.70 18.12
CA GLN A 30 0.42 -0.95 19.09
C GLN A 30 1.74 -1.67 19.37
N GLY A 31 2.84 -0.91 19.38
CA GLY A 31 4.16 -1.48 19.60
C GLY A 31 4.74 -2.14 18.35
N GLN A 32 4.20 -1.86 17.18
CA GLN A 32 4.67 -2.44 15.93
C GLN A 32 6.14 -2.10 15.69
N VAL A 33 6.89 -3.13 15.27
CA VAL A 33 8.30 -2.99 14.92
C VAL A 33 8.44 -2.24 13.60
N LEU A 34 9.38 -1.32 13.52
CA LEU A 34 9.71 -0.60 12.28
C LEU A 34 10.85 -1.31 11.54
N PRO A 35 10.87 -1.29 10.20
CA PRO A 35 9.88 -0.67 9.32
C PRO A 35 8.58 -1.47 9.19
N CYS A 36 7.51 -0.79 8.83
CA CYS A 36 6.22 -1.44 8.59
C CYS A 36 5.44 -0.68 7.52
N LEU A 37 4.40 -1.35 6.99
CA LEU A 37 3.47 -0.75 6.03
C LEU A 37 2.08 -0.72 6.64
N THR A 38 1.37 0.38 6.42
CA THR A 38 -0.06 0.44 6.68
C THR A 38 -0.78 0.83 5.40
N LEU A 39 -1.95 0.25 5.18
CA LEU A 39 -2.76 0.42 3.98
C LEU A 39 -4.11 0.99 4.38
N THR A 40 -4.60 1.96 3.62
CA THR A 40 -5.89 2.58 3.88
C THR A 40 -6.61 2.79 2.55
N VAL A 41 -7.87 2.34 2.46
CA VAL A 41 -8.71 2.66 1.32
C VAL A 41 -9.25 4.08 1.52
N VAL A 42 -8.80 5.00 0.66
CA VAL A 42 -9.24 6.39 0.72
C VAL A 42 -10.59 6.56 0.05
N SER A 43 -10.78 5.87 -1.08
CA SER A 43 -12.04 5.88 -1.82
C SER A 43 -12.14 4.60 -2.64
N ASP A 44 -13.38 4.19 -2.94
CA ASP A 44 -13.65 3.01 -3.74
C ASP A 44 -14.98 3.23 -4.43
N ALA A 45 -14.98 3.17 -5.76
CA ALA A 45 -16.18 3.44 -6.54
C ALA A 45 -16.24 2.51 -7.74
N PRO A 46 -17.42 1.97 -8.07
CA PRO A 46 -17.58 1.18 -9.28
C PRO A 46 -17.40 2.07 -10.51
N VAL A 47 -16.66 1.56 -11.50
CA VAL A 47 -16.46 2.26 -12.78
C VAL A 47 -17.18 1.57 -13.93
N ASP A 48 -17.59 0.32 -13.73
CA ASP A 48 -18.35 -0.44 -14.70
C ASP A 48 -19.73 -0.78 -14.12
N HIS A 49 -20.78 -0.29 -14.75
CA HIS A 49 -22.15 -0.51 -14.33
C HIS A 49 -22.86 -1.56 -15.17
N SER A 50 -22.10 -2.44 -15.83
CA SER A 50 -22.66 -3.52 -16.63
C SER A 50 -23.50 -4.46 -15.75
N LEU A 51 -24.68 -4.82 -16.23
CA LEU A 51 -25.54 -5.78 -15.55
C LEU A 51 -25.16 -7.23 -15.88
N ASP A 52 -24.27 -7.41 -16.86
CA ASP A 52 -23.88 -8.72 -17.38
C ASP A 52 -22.41 -9.00 -16.99
N GLY A 53 -22.19 -9.74 -15.90
CA GLY A 53 -20.88 -10.20 -15.50
C GLY A 53 -20.26 -9.43 -14.34
N PRO A 54 -19.01 -9.77 -13.97
CA PRO A 54 -18.34 -9.12 -12.85
C PRO A 54 -18.07 -7.64 -13.13
N GLY A 55 -18.28 -6.80 -12.14
CA GLY A 55 -18.05 -5.38 -12.24
C GLY A 55 -16.56 -5.02 -12.06
N LEU A 56 -16.23 -3.81 -12.49
CA LEU A 56 -14.91 -3.22 -12.27
C LEU A 56 -15.03 -2.06 -11.29
N SER A 57 -14.19 -2.05 -10.28
CA SER A 57 -14.14 -0.98 -9.30
C SER A 57 -12.76 -0.32 -9.30
N GLN A 58 -12.73 0.94 -8.91
CA GLN A 58 -11.49 1.70 -8.79
C GLN A 58 -11.35 2.19 -7.36
N ALA A 59 -10.31 1.74 -6.69
CA ALA A 59 -9.99 2.17 -5.34
C ALA A 59 -8.76 3.07 -5.35
N ARG A 60 -8.79 4.09 -4.49
CA ARG A 60 -7.59 4.86 -4.16
C ARG A 60 -7.09 4.35 -2.83
N VAL A 61 -5.90 3.77 -2.83
CA VAL A 61 -5.30 3.16 -1.64
C VAL A 61 -4.08 3.97 -1.23
N GLN A 62 -4.06 4.38 0.03
CA GLN A 62 -2.91 5.05 0.61
C GLN A 62 -2.01 4.00 1.25
N VAL A 63 -0.75 4.00 0.87
CA VAL A 63 0.28 3.12 1.44
C VAL A 63 1.24 3.99 2.22
N ASP A 64 1.32 3.76 3.52
CA ASP A 64 2.24 4.47 4.41
C ASP A 64 3.43 3.57 4.74
N CYS A 65 4.62 4.06 4.43
CA CYS A 65 5.88 3.39 4.71
C CYS A 65 6.51 4.04 5.94
N TRP A 66 6.54 3.32 7.06
CA TRP A 66 7.03 3.81 8.34
C TRP A 66 8.39 3.23 8.65
N ALA A 67 9.32 4.06 9.06
CA ALA A 67 10.66 3.60 9.42
C ALA A 67 11.30 4.51 10.47
N ALA A 68 12.35 4.00 11.11
CA ALA A 68 13.10 4.74 12.11
C ALA A 68 14.07 5.75 11.51
N THR A 69 14.43 5.60 10.22
CA THR A 69 15.30 6.53 9.51
C THR A 69 14.69 6.92 8.17
N TYR A 70 15.05 8.11 7.69
CA TYR A 70 14.59 8.59 6.39
C TYR A 70 15.04 7.67 5.25
N ALA A 71 16.30 7.24 5.28
CA ALA A 71 16.84 6.36 4.26
C ALA A 71 16.07 5.04 4.19
N GLN A 72 15.71 4.48 5.34
CA GLN A 72 14.95 3.24 5.41
C GLN A 72 13.52 3.42 4.88
N ALA A 73 12.87 4.54 5.24
CA ALA A 73 11.53 4.86 4.73
C ALA A 73 11.55 5.02 3.21
N LYS A 74 12.56 5.69 2.66
CA LYS A 74 12.72 5.85 1.21
C LYS A 74 13.00 4.53 0.51
N ALA A 75 13.86 3.68 1.08
CA ALA A 75 14.15 2.36 0.51
C ALA A 75 12.88 1.51 0.45
N LEU A 76 12.08 1.53 1.53
CA LEU A 76 10.82 0.81 1.58
C LEU A 76 9.83 1.34 0.54
N SER A 77 9.71 2.66 0.41
CA SER A 77 8.79 3.26 -0.57
C SER A 77 9.17 2.90 -2.01
N ARG A 78 10.45 2.87 -2.32
CA ARG A 78 10.92 2.47 -3.65
C ARG A 78 10.60 1.00 -3.94
N ALA A 79 10.77 0.13 -2.95
CA ALA A 79 10.45 -1.29 -3.10
C ALA A 79 8.96 -1.50 -3.34
N VAL A 80 8.10 -0.80 -2.58
CA VAL A 80 6.65 -0.86 -2.75
C VAL A 80 6.23 -0.32 -4.11
N ARG A 81 6.81 0.81 -4.50
CA ARG A 81 6.50 1.43 -5.80
C ARG A 81 6.85 0.49 -6.96
N THR A 82 8.02 -0.12 -6.92
CA THR A 82 8.44 -1.06 -7.95
C THR A 82 7.53 -2.28 -8.01
N ALA A 83 7.07 -2.75 -6.84
CA ALA A 83 6.19 -3.92 -6.76
C ALA A 83 4.77 -3.61 -7.28
N LEU A 84 4.23 -2.45 -6.95
CA LEU A 84 2.82 -2.12 -7.23
C LEU A 84 2.60 -1.41 -8.55
N ASP A 85 3.54 -0.59 -9.01
CA ASP A 85 3.31 0.20 -10.22
C ASP A 85 3.19 -0.73 -11.44
N ALA A 86 2.07 -0.64 -12.14
CA ALA A 86 1.71 -1.49 -13.28
C ALA A 86 1.43 -2.96 -12.90
N TRP A 87 1.18 -3.26 -11.61
CA TRP A 87 0.85 -4.62 -11.18
C TRP A 87 -0.51 -5.04 -11.71
N GLN A 88 -0.57 -6.28 -12.19
CA GLN A 88 -1.79 -6.97 -12.61
C GLN A 88 -1.74 -8.40 -12.07
N GLY A 89 -2.88 -8.96 -11.75
CA GLY A 89 -2.95 -10.36 -11.37
C GLY A 89 -4.20 -10.68 -10.57
N GLY A 90 -4.76 -11.87 -10.74
CA GLY A 90 -5.95 -12.29 -10.04
C GLY A 90 -7.11 -11.31 -10.25
N VAL A 91 -7.66 -10.79 -9.16
CA VAL A 91 -8.74 -9.80 -9.22
C VAL A 91 -8.26 -8.40 -9.61
N ILE A 92 -6.96 -8.17 -9.62
CA ILE A 92 -6.39 -6.85 -9.90
C ILE A 92 -6.24 -6.66 -11.40
N ALA A 93 -6.97 -5.70 -11.95
CA ALA A 93 -6.86 -5.33 -13.37
C ALA A 93 -5.68 -4.40 -13.63
N GLY A 94 -5.30 -3.58 -12.66
CA GLY A 94 -4.13 -2.72 -12.75
C GLY A 94 -3.94 -1.88 -11.51
N ALA A 95 -2.69 -1.51 -11.24
CA ALA A 95 -2.33 -0.65 -10.13
C ALA A 95 -1.37 0.42 -10.63
N PHE A 96 -1.59 1.68 -10.23
CA PHE A 96 -0.81 2.81 -10.73
C PHE A 96 -0.52 3.80 -9.60
N LEU A 97 0.72 4.30 -9.55
CA LEU A 97 1.07 5.35 -8.60
C LEU A 97 0.38 6.66 -8.99
N ALA A 98 -0.37 7.24 -8.07
CA ALA A 98 -1.03 8.53 -8.27
C ALA A 98 -0.21 9.67 -7.66
N SER A 99 0.34 9.49 -6.46
CA SER A 99 1.15 10.50 -5.80
C SER A 99 2.04 9.88 -4.74
N ALA A 100 3.12 10.57 -4.39
CA ALA A 100 4.00 10.17 -3.30
C ALA A 100 4.47 11.44 -2.58
N ARG A 101 4.55 11.39 -1.25
CA ARG A 101 5.01 12.51 -0.44
C ARG A 101 5.67 12.05 0.85
N ASP A 102 6.61 12.83 1.33
CA ASP A 102 7.24 12.61 2.61
C ASP A 102 6.43 13.34 3.68
N LEU A 103 6.07 12.63 4.75
CA LEU A 103 5.37 13.21 5.88
C LEU A 103 6.21 12.94 7.13
N PRO A 104 6.95 13.94 7.62
CA PRO A 104 7.65 13.78 8.88
C PRO A 104 6.63 13.63 10.00
N ASP A 105 6.83 12.62 10.83
CA ASP A 105 5.95 12.34 11.96
C ASP A 105 6.80 12.39 13.23
N ASP A 106 6.95 13.60 13.75
CA ASP A 106 7.76 13.87 14.94
C ASP A 106 6.83 14.15 16.11
N ASP A 107 6.79 13.22 17.06
CA ASP A 107 6.03 13.37 18.29
C ASP A 107 6.84 14.02 19.41
N GLY A 108 8.08 14.44 19.10
CA GLY A 108 8.99 15.05 20.07
C GLY A 108 9.70 14.05 20.98
N VAL A 109 9.33 12.78 20.92
CA VAL A 109 9.92 11.73 21.76
C VAL A 109 10.63 10.70 20.90
N THR A 110 10.00 10.24 19.81
CA THR A 110 10.55 9.24 18.91
C THR A 110 10.53 9.79 17.49
N GLU A 111 11.68 9.76 16.84
CA GLU A 111 11.77 10.16 15.44
C GLU A 111 11.26 9.02 14.57
N ILE A 112 10.17 9.26 13.85
CA ILE A 112 9.59 8.30 12.92
C ILE A 112 9.46 8.99 11.57
N HIS A 113 9.91 8.32 10.54
CA HIS A 113 9.82 8.83 9.17
C HIS A 113 8.73 8.08 8.42
N ARG A 114 7.91 8.80 7.68
CA ARG A 114 6.82 8.25 6.90
C ARG A 114 6.87 8.76 5.47
N VAL A 115 6.79 7.84 4.52
CA VAL A 115 6.55 8.16 3.11
C VAL A 115 5.17 7.64 2.76
N THR A 116 4.32 8.51 2.27
CA THR A 116 2.94 8.18 1.91
C THR A 116 2.81 8.17 0.41
N MET A 117 2.26 7.08 -0.13
CA MET A 117 1.98 6.94 -1.55
C MET A 117 0.51 6.61 -1.75
N ASP A 118 -0.11 7.22 -2.76
CA ASP A 118 -1.46 6.88 -3.18
C ASP A 118 -1.39 6.11 -4.48
N PHE A 119 -2.04 4.95 -4.51
CA PHE A 119 -2.15 4.11 -5.70
C PHE A 119 -3.61 4.04 -6.15
N ILE A 120 -3.82 4.02 -7.44
CA ILE A 120 -5.11 3.72 -8.03
C ILE A 120 -5.12 2.23 -8.36
N ILE A 121 -6.04 1.50 -7.75
CA ILE A 121 -6.18 0.05 -7.94
C ILE A 121 -7.49 -0.22 -8.65
N ASN A 122 -7.40 -0.73 -9.87
CA ASN A 122 -8.56 -1.21 -10.62
C ASN A 122 -8.70 -2.70 -10.39
N TYR A 123 -9.85 -3.15 -9.94
CA TYR A 123 -10.05 -4.56 -9.60
C TYR A 123 -11.47 -5.01 -9.97
N HIS A 124 -11.60 -6.33 -10.18
CA HIS A 124 -12.87 -6.96 -10.45
C HIS A 124 -13.56 -7.35 -9.15
N PHE A 125 -14.86 -7.06 -9.04
CA PHE A 125 -15.70 -7.45 -7.93
C PHE A 125 -16.91 -8.24 -8.43
N GLY A 126 -17.55 -8.95 -7.54
CA GLY A 126 -18.74 -9.76 -7.84
C GLY A 126 -18.41 -11.23 -7.74
#